data_90dab6f5d7f6c6870feb68c17079e0fa
#
_entry.id   90dab6f5d7f6c6870feb68c17079e0fa
#
_cell.length_a   1.000
_cell.length_b   1.000
_cell.length_c   1.000
_cell.angle_alpha   90.00
_cell.angle_beta   90.00
_cell.angle_gamma   90.00
#
_symmetry.space_group_name_H-M   'P 1'
#
loop_
_entity.id
_entity.type
_entity.pdbx_description
1 polymer ?
#
loop_
_entity_poly.entity_id
_entity_poly.type
_entity_poly.pdbx_seq_one_letter_code
_entity_poly.pdbx_strand_id
1 'polypeptide(L)'
;MRQSTLIHPACIKAHPPHAAPGQTIGLLGGSFNPPHAAHRLISEAALKRLGLDKVWWIVSPGNPLKRRVHTAPLAERMHLCRSIATNPHIVVTDFEADLPTPYTTSTLAFLKARSPLVRFVWIMGADNLASFDRWERWREIFTMVPVVVVDRPGWRLKALASKAARAFAKSRRPETDAATLAQTPPPAWTFLTGPLSHASSTAIRNKAKTNHQQVARKAQPPEELPWRKLKAESPEATAEIPAAPEGS
;
A
#
# COMPACT_ATOMS: atom_id res chain seq x y z
N MET A 1 -26.06 -18.53 -9.72
CA MET A 1 -24.76 -19.20 -9.75
C MET A 1 -23.95 -18.68 -10.92
N ARG A 2 -22.95 -17.81 -10.70
CA ARG A 2 -22.03 -17.38 -11.77
C ARG A 2 -20.93 -18.45 -11.88
N GLN A 3 -20.91 -19.18 -12.97
CA GLN A 3 -19.83 -20.09 -13.31
C GLN A 3 -18.53 -19.28 -13.41
N SER A 4 -17.64 -19.45 -12.44
CA SER A 4 -16.28 -18.94 -12.51
C SER A 4 -15.54 -19.76 -13.56
N THR A 5 -15.43 -19.25 -14.77
CA THR A 5 -14.59 -19.86 -15.81
C THR A 5 -13.16 -19.87 -15.28
N LEU A 6 -12.71 -21.03 -14.83
CA LEU A 6 -11.33 -21.24 -14.40
C LEU A 6 -10.44 -21.14 -15.65
N ILE A 7 -9.88 -19.95 -15.88
CA ILE A 7 -8.85 -19.78 -16.91
C ILE A 7 -7.66 -20.61 -16.48
N HIS A 8 -7.26 -21.59 -17.31
CA HIS A 8 -6.12 -22.43 -16.99
C HIS A 8 -4.85 -21.58 -16.87
N PRO A 9 -4.05 -21.73 -15.79
CA PRO A 9 -2.85 -20.90 -15.54
C PRO A 9 -1.88 -20.81 -16.71
N ALA A 10 -1.81 -21.84 -17.56
CA ALA A 10 -0.96 -21.84 -18.75
C ALA A 10 -1.38 -20.83 -19.85
N CYS A 11 -2.63 -20.38 -19.84
CA CYS A 11 -3.15 -19.38 -20.79
C CYS A 11 -2.91 -17.93 -20.35
N ILE A 12 -2.42 -17.71 -19.13
CA ILE A 12 -2.17 -16.38 -18.58
C ILE A 12 -0.77 -15.92 -18.99
N LYS A 13 -0.67 -14.79 -19.71
CA LYS A 13 0.60 -14.22 -20.18
C LYS A 13 1.37 -13.43 -19.09
N ALA A 14 1.02 -13.58 -17.82
CA ALA A 14 1.74 -12.92 -16.75
C ALA A 14 3.16 -13.50 -16.57
N HIS A 15 4.13 -12.62 -16.38
CA HIS A 15 5.55 -12.96 -16.26
C HIS A 15 6.08 -12.63 -14.85
N PRO A 16 5.92 -13.53 -13.87
CA PRO A 16 6.51 -13.35 -12.55
C PRO A 16 8.04 -13.42 -12.66
N PRO A 17 8.77 -12.85 -11.68
CA PRO A 17 10.22 -12.99 -11.63
C PRO A 17 10.65 -14.46 -11.61
N HIS A 18 11.85 -14.72 -12.10
CA HIS A 18 12.38 -16.07 -12.10
C HIS A 18 12.69 -16.55 -10.67
N ALA A 19 12.24 -17.77 -10.36
CA ALA A 19 12.60 -18.53 -9.17
C ALA A 19 12.99 -19.95 -9.56
N ALA A 20 14.13 -20.41 -9.04
CA ALA A 20 14.59 -21.78 -9.27
C ALA A 20 13.87 -22.79 -8.38
N PRO A 21 13.74 -24.05 -8.80
CA PRO A 21 13.25 -25.11 -7.94
C PRO A 21 13.95 -25.16 -6.58
N GLY A 22 13.20 -25.34 -5.51
CA GLY A 22 13.71 -25.40 -4.13
C GLY A 22 13.85 -24.03 -3.45
N GLN A 23 13.84 -22.93 -4.19
CA GLN A 23 13.92 -21.60 -3.59
C GLN A 23 12.72 -21.28 -2.70
N THR A 24 12.97 -20.43 -1.72
CA THR A 24 11.96 -19.90 -0.80
C THR A 24 11.77 -18.41 -1.05
N ILE A 25 10.59 -18.04 -1.49
CA ILE A 25 10.27 -16.66 -1.93
C ILE A 25 9.21 -16.06 -1.01
N GLY A 26 9.56 -14.93 -0.38
CA GLY A 26 8.59 -14.10 0.33
C GLY A 26 7.79 -13.22 -0.64
N LEU A 27 6.49 -13.14 -0.46
CA LEU A 27 5.60 -12.33 -1.28
C LEU A 27 5.04 -11.19 -0.45
N LEU A 28 5.41 -9.95 -0.77
CA LEU A 28 4.88 -8.74 -0.15
C LEU A 28 4.02 -8.00 -1.17
N GLY A 29 2.70 -8.18 -1.09
CA GLY A 29 1.73 -7.49 -1.93
C GLY A 29 1.31 -6.14 -1.36
N GLY A 30 1.09 -5.17 -2.22
CA GLY A 30 0.61 -3.87 -1.79
C GLY A 30 0.40 -2.86 -2.90
N SER A 31 -0.33 -1.77 -2.59
CA SER A 31 -0.48 -0.65 -3.53
C SER A 31 0.80 0.19 -3.66
N PHE A 32 1.67 0.18 -2.66
CA PHE A 32 2.91 0.98 -2.62
C PHE A 32 2.70 2.43 -3.06
N ASN A 33 1.73 3.10 -2.45
CA ASN A 33 1.27 4.43 -2.86
C ASN A 33 1.41 5.48 -1.72
N PRO A 34 2.62 6.06 -1.50
CA PRO A 34 3.90 5.64 -2.04
C PRO A 34 4.53 4.47 -1.26
N PRO A 35 5.56 3.81 -1.81
CA PRO A 35 6.41 2.92 -1.05
C PRO A 35 7.20 3.72 0.01
N HIS A 36 7.68 3.04 1.07
CA HIS A 36 8.40 3.69 2.16
C HIS A 36 9.32 2.71 2.90
N ALA A 37 10.20 3.22 3.75
CA ALA A 37 11.21 2.45 4.48
C ALA A 37 10.62 1.25 5.25
N ALA A 38 9.38 1.33 5.77
CA ALA A 38 8.79 0.21 6.47
C ALA A 38 8.54 -1.02 5.56
N HIS A 39 8.29 -0.85 4.25
CA HIS A 39 8.20 -1.99 3.34
C HIS A 39 9.55 -2.70 3.22
N ARG A 40 10.65 -1.93 3.14
CA ARG A 40 12.00 -2.49 3.12
C ARG A 40 12.33 -3.21 4.43
N LEU A 41 12.09 -2.58 5.58
CA LEU A 41 12.34 -3.17 6.89
C LEU A 41 11.56 -4.48 7.10
N ILE A 42 10.29 -4.53 6.71
CA ILE A 42 9.46 -5.75 6.77
C ILE A 42 10.08 -6.85 5.90
N SER A 43 10.54 -6.51 4.69
CA SER A 43 11.16 -7.46 3.76
C SER A 43 12.51 -7.97 4.28
N GLU A 44 13.36 -7.09 4.78
CA GLU A 44 14.67 -7.44 5.35
C GLU A 44 14.52 -8.30 6.61
N ALA A 45 13.55 -7.99 7.47
CA ALA A 45 13.22 -8.81 8.63
C ALA A 45 12.78 -10.22 8.21
N ALA A 46 11.90 -10.33 7.21
CA ALA A 46 11.46 -11.62 6.69
C ALA A 46 12.61 -12.40 6.03
N LEU A 47 13.41 -11.75 5.17
CA LEU A 47 14.61 -12.36 4.56
C LEU A 47 15.50 -13.00 5.62
N LYS A 48 15.89 -12.21 6.64
CA LYS A 48 16.81 -12.67 7.69
C LYS A 48 16.23 -13.74 8.60
N ARG A 49 14.97 -13.54 9.07
CA ARG A 49 14.37 -14.37 10.11
C ARG A 49 13.83 -15.71 9.58
N LEU A 50 13.42 -15.75 8.31
CA LEU A 50 12.90 -16.98 7.67
C LEU A 50 13.92 -17.65 6.76
N GLY A 51 15.10 -17.05 6.53
CA GLY A 51 16.09 -17.58 5.58
C GLY A 51 15.56 -17.60 4.15
N LEU A 52 14.86 -16.54 3.72
CA LEU A 52 14.32 -16.48 2.35
C LEU A 52 15.43 -16.18 1.34
N ASP A 53 15.34 -16.79 0.15
CA ASP A 53 16.25 -16.48 -0.97
C ASP A 53 15.97 -15.11 -1.57
N LYS A 54 14.69 -14.75 -1.69
CA LYS A 54 14.24 -13.47 -2.24
C LYS A 54 12.93 -13.03 -1.59
N VAL A 55 12.64 -11.73 -1.69
CA VAL A 55 11.32 -11.17 -1.45
C VAL A 55 10.84 -10.46 -2.72
N TRP A 56 9.65 -10.79 -3.19
CA TRP A 56 9.02 -10.08 -4.30
C TRP A 56 8.05 -9.04 -3.77
N TRP A 57 8.28 -7.79 -4.16
CA TRP A 57 7.31 -6.72 -3.98
C TRP A 57 6.34 -6.74 -5.15
N ILE A 58 5.14 -7.23 -4.91
CA ILE A 58 4.08 -7.32 -5.91
C ILE A 58 3.29 -6.01 -5.86
N VAL A 59 3.57 -5.11 -6.81
CA VAL A 59 2.92 -3.81 -6.90
C VAL A 59 1.55 -3.99 -7.56
N SER A 60 0.48 -3.92 -6.77
CA SER A 60 -0.88 -4.12 -7.25
C SER A 60 -1.29 -3.04 -8.27
N PRO A 61 -1.92 -3.39 -9.40
CA PRO A 61 -2.44 -2.41 -10.37
C PRO A 61 -3.52 -1.52 -9.74
N GLY A 62 -4.32 -2.07 -8.83
CA GLY A 62 -5.34 -1.37 -8.07
C GLY A 62 -5.79 -2.19 -6.87
N ASN A 63 -6.27 -1.52 -5.81
CA ASN A 63 -6.83 -2.20 -4.65
C ASN A 63 -8.35 -1.99 -4.62
N PRO A 64 -9.17 -3.04 -4.82
CA PRO A 64 -10.63 -2.93 -4.82
C PRO A 64 -11.20 -2.30 -3.54
N LEU A 65 -10.52 -2.47 -2.39
CA LEU A 65 -10.90 -1.92 -1.10
C LEU A 65 -10.56 -0.42 -0.95
N LYS A 66 -9.76 0.15 -1.86
CA LYS A 66 -9.27 1.54 -1.78
C LYS A 66 -9.80 2.45 -2.89
N ARG A 67 -10.98 2.17 -3.45
CA ARG A 67 -11.58 2.92 -4.58
C ARG A 67 -11.67 4.43 -4.40
N ARG A 68 -11.64 4.95 -3.16
CA ARG A 68 -11.71 6.40 -2.85
C ARG A 68 -10.34 7.06 -2.67
N VAL A 69 -9.24 6.35 -2.81
CA VAL A 69 -7.90 6.91 -2.65
C VAL A 69 -7.30 7.10 -4.04
N HIS A 70 -6.94 8.32 -4.37
CA HIS A 70 -6.16 8.60 -5.58
C HIS A 70 -4.86 7.79 -5.52
N THR A 71 -4.70 6.86 -6.46
CA THR A 71 -3.52 6.00 -6.57
C THR A 71 -2.68 6.51 -7.72
N ALA A 72 -1.40 6.76 -7.48
CA ALA A 72 -0.46 7.15 -8.51
C ALA A 72 -0.36 6.07 -9.61
N PRO A 73 -0.02 6.43 -10.85
CA PRO A 73 0.17 5.49 -11.95
C PRO A 73 1.08 4.32 -11.56
N LEU A 74 0.80 3.12 -12.09
CA LEU A 74 1.57 1.91 -11.75
C LEU A 74 3.06 2.10 -12.05
N ALA A 75 3.41 2.68 -13.20
CA ALA A 75 4.80 2.92 -13.59
C ALA A 75 5.55 3.82 -12.59
N GLU A 76 4.91 4.87 -12.08
CA GLU A 76 5.48 5.75 -11.05
C GLU A 76 5.72 4.99 -9.74
N ARG A 77 4.74 4.21 -9.30
CA ARG A 77 4.88 3.39 -8.08
C ARG A 77 5.97 2.34 -8.21
N MET A 78 6.09 1.72 -9.39
CA MET A 78 7.17 0.78 -9.71
C MET A 78 8.55 1.46 -9.66
N HIS A 79 8.68 2.64 -10.26
CA HIS A 79 9.92 3.43 -10.20
C HIS A 79 10.32 3.74 -8.75
N LEU A 80 9.38 4.25 -7.96
CA LEU A 80 9.61 4.54 -6.53
C LEU A 80 9.91 3.27 -5.72
N CYS A 81 9.27 2.14 -6.02
CA CYS A 81 9.59 0.88 -5.37
C CYS A 81 11.04 0.47 -5.63
N ARG A 82 11.51 0.55 -6.88
CA ARG A 82 12.90 0.22 -7.24
C ARG A 82 13.91 1.12 -6.55
N SER A 83 13.61 2.41 -6.37
CA SER A 83 14.52 3.34 -5.65
C SER A 83 14.65 3.04 -4.16
N ILE A 84 13.63 2.43 -3.54
CA ILE A 84 13.62 2.08 -2.11
C ILE A 84 14.10 0.64 -1.86
N ALA A 85 13.87 -0.27 -2.80
CA ALA A 85 14.26 -1.67 -2.73
C ALA A 85 15.76 -1.84 -3.03
N THR A 86 16.62 -1.28 -2.17
CA THR A 86 18.09 -1.27 -2.37
C THR A 86 18.75 -2.62 -2.07
N ASN A 87 18.07 -3.54 -1.40
CA ASN A 87 18.59 -4.87 -1.13
C ASN A 87 18.46 -5.75 -2.39
N PRO A 88 19.54 -6.40 -2.88
CA PRO A 88 19.52 -7.21 -4.11
C PRO A 88 18.60 -8.44 -4.04
N HIS A 89 18.23 -8.88 -2.84
CA HIS A 89 17.28 -9.96 -2.63
C HIS A 89 15.80 -9.49 -2.69
N ILE A 90 15.56 -8.18 -2.88
CA ILE A 90 14.20 -7.64 -3.06
C ILE A 90 13.97 -7.37 -4.54
N VAL A 91 13.01 -8.08 -5.14
CA VAL A 91 12.64 -7.95 -6.55
C VAL A 91 11.29 -7.25 -6.66
N VAL A 92 11.25 -6.12 -7.38
CA VAL A 92 10.00 -5.36 -7.60
C VAL A 92 9.36 -5.84 -8.90
N THR A 93 8.07 -6.17 -8.83
CA THR A 93 7.32 -6.72 -9.96
C THR A 93 5.86 -6.24 -9.96
N ASP A 94 5.28 -6.19 -11.14
CA ASP A 94 3.90 -5.78 -11.41
C ASP A 94 3.10 -6.85 -12.18
N PHE A 95 3.61 -8.10 -12.25
CA PHE A 95 2.96 -9.17 -13.01
C PHE A 95 1.49 -9.41 -12.63
N GLU A 96 1.06 -8.96 -11.45
CA GLU A 96 -0.34 -9.02 -11.02
C GLU A 96 -1.26 -8.20 -11.95
N ALA A 97 -0.73 -7.20 -12.68
CA ALA A 97 -1.49 -6.43 -13.65
C ALA A 97 -1.98 -7.28 -14.85
N ASP A 98 -1.27 -8.35 -15.16
CA ASP A 98 -1.61 -9.27 -16.25
C ASP A 98 -2.53 -10.41 -15.81
N LEU A 99 -2.89 -10.47 -14.52
CA LEU A 99 -3.81 -11.47 -13.99
C LEU A 99 -5.27 -11.06 -14.21
N PRO A 100 -6.18 -12.02 -14.43
CA PRO A 100 -7.61 -11.74 -14.64
C PRO A 100 -8.29 -11.02 -13.49
N THR A 101 -7.75 -11.14 -12.27
CA THR A 101 -8.30 -10.52 -11.07
C THR A 101 -7.18 -10.02 -10.15
N PRO A 102 -7.38 -8.88 -9.46
CA PRO A 102 -6.39 -8.31 -8.55
C PRO A 102 -6.48 -8.91 -7.13
N TYR A 103 -6.93 -10.15 -7.00
CA TYR A 103 -7.09 -10.78 -5.69
C TYR A 103 -5.89 -11.64 -5.33
N THR A 104 -5.42 -11.53 -4.10
CA THR A 104 -4.26 -12.28 -3.59
C THR A 104 -4.40 -13.79 -3.76
N THR A 105 -5.61 -14.34 -3.61
CA THR A 105 -5.85 -15.77 -3.86
C THR A 105 -5.55 -16.18 -5.30
N SER A 106 -5.90 -15.35 -6.27
CA SER A 106 -5.60 -15.59 -7.69
C SER A 106 -4.11 -15.52 -7.97
N THR A 107 -3.44 -14.52 -7.39
CA THR A 107 -1.97 -14.37 -7.46
C THR A 107 -1.26 -15.62 -6.91
N LEU A 108 -1.67 -16.09 -5.73
CA LEU A 108 -1.10 -17.27 -5.10
C LEU A 108 -1.38 -18.56 -5.90
N ALA A 109 -2.61 -18.72 -6.39
CA ALA A 109 -2.98 -19.87 -7.23
C ALA A 109 -2.13 -19.93 -8.51
N PHE A 110 -1.98 -18.78 -9.18
CA PHE A 110 -1.15 -18.66 -10.37
C PHE A 110 0.32 -19.03 -10.08
N LEU A 111 0.91 -18.45 -9.03
CA LEU A 111 2.32 -18.72 -8.69
C LEU A 111 2.57 -20.17 -8.32
N LYS A 112 1.68 -20.79 -7.52
CA LYS A 112 1.80 -22.21 -7.15
C LYS A 112 1.68 -23.15 -8.36
N ALA A 113 0.78 -22.86 -9.29
CA ALA A 113 0.63 -23.65 -10.51
C ALA A 113 1.83 -23.48 -11.46
N ARG A 114 2.38 -22.26 -11.57
CA ARG A 114 3.50 -21.96 -12.45
C ARG A 114 4.85 -22.45 -11.92
N SER A 115 5.02 -22.46 -10.60
CA SER A 115 6.28 -22.78 -9.92
C SER A 115 6.04 -23.74 -8.74
N PRO A 116 5.61 -24.99 -8.99
CA PRO A 116 5.19 -25.93 -7.95
C PRO A 116 6.32 -26.37 -7.02
N LEU A 117 7.58 -26.23 -7.44
CA LEU A 117 8.76 -26.58 -6.66
C LEU A 117 9.35 -25.38 -5.88
N VAL A 118 8.71 -24.20 -5.94
CA VAL A 118 9.10 -23.02 -5.18
C VAL A 118 8.24 -22.92 -3.94
N ARG A 119 8.87 -22.60 -2.80
CA ARG A 119 8.17 -22.36 -1.54
C ARG A 119 7.83 -20.87 -1.43
N PHE A 120 6.54 -20.57 -1.38
CA PHE A 120 6.07 -19.20 -1.22
C PHE A 120 5.62 -18.96 0.21
N VAL A 121 5.97 -17.75 0.77
CA VAL A 121 5.52 -17.25 2.08
C VAL A 121 4.87 -15.91 1.88
N TRP A 122 3.64 -15.71 2.36
CA TRP A 122 2.98 -14.42 2.31
C TRP A 122 3.47 -13.52 3.46
N ILE A 123 3.96 -12.33 3.13
CA ILE A 123 4.48 -11.34 4.10
C ILE A 123 3.45 -10.22 4.25
N MET A 124 3.13 -9.85 5.49
CA MET A 124 2.29 -8.68 5.76
C MET A 124 2.70 -7.95 7.03
N GLY A 125 2.35 -6.67 7.13
CA GLY A 125 2.45 -5.93 8.38
C GLY A 125 1.29 -6.21 9.34
N ALA A 126 1.49 -5.98 10.62
CA ALA A 126 0.47 -6.14 11.66
C ALA A 126 -0.80 -5.33 11.39
N ASP A 127 -0.69 -4.15 10.75
CA ASP A 127 -1.84 -3.34 10.33
C ASP A 127 -2.71 -4.03 9.28
N ASN A 128 -2.12 -4.83 8.39
CA ASN A 128 -2.86 -5.64 7.43
C ASN A 128 -3.56 -6.80 8.12
N LEU A 129 -2.90 -7.52 9.04
CA LEU A 129 -3.52 -8.61 9.78
C LEU A 129 -4.75 -8.13 10.57
N ALA A 130 -4.70 -6.92 11.15
CA ALA A 130 -5.81 -6.33 11.90
C ALA A 130 -7.10 -6.16 11.08
N SER A 131 -7.00 -6.08 9.75
CA SER A 131 -8.13 -5.91 8.83
C SER A 131 -8.19 -6.98 7.74
N PHE A 132 -7.46 -8.07 7.93
CA PHE A 132 -7.26 -9.09 6.91
C PHE A 132 -8.56 -9.85 6.55
N ASP A 133 -9.49 -9.92 7.49
CA ASP A 133 -10.82 -10.50 7.29
C ASP A 133 -11.70 -9.79 6.26
N ARG A 134 -11.28 -8.59 5.80
CA ARG A 134 -11.92 -7.84 4.73
C ARG A 134 -11.39 -8.19 3.33
N TRP A 135 -10.32 -8.99 3.26
CA TRP A 135 -9.75 -9.38 1.98
C TRP A 135 -10.59 -10.50 1.35
N GLU A 136 -10.68 -10.47 0.03
CA GLU A 136 -11.42 -11.49 -0.71
C GLU A 136 -10.84 -12.88 -0.42
N ARG A 137 -11.69 -13.81 0.01
CA ARG A 137 -11.33 -15.20 0.32
C ARG A 137 -10.15 -15.33 1.28
N TRP A 138 -10.01 -14.43 2.25
CA TRP A 138 -8.86 -14.31 3.14
C TRP A 138 -8.45 -15.60 3.86
N ARG A 139 -9.43 -16.47 4.17
CA ARG A 139 -9.12 -17.76 4.82
C ARG A 139 -8.30 -18.67 3.91
N GLU A 140 -8.54 -18.63 2.63
CA GLU A 140 -7.83 -19.45 1.66
C GLU A 140 -6.36 -19.04 1.54
N ILE A 141 -6.02 -17.78 1.73
CA ILE A 141 -4.63 -17.32 1.73
C ILE A 141 -3.84 -18.07 2.80
N PHE A 142 -4.39 -18.24 4.01
CA PHE A 142 -3.75 -19.01 5.08
C PHE A 142 -3.61 -20.52 4.77
N THR A 143 -4.49 -21.07 3.96
CA THR A 143 -4.44 -22.49 3.58
C THR A 143 -3.59 -22.74 2.34
N MET A 144 -3.28 -21.69 1.57
CA MET A 144 -2.48 -21.82 0.36
C MET A 144 -0.98 -21.74 0.61
N VAL A 145 -0.55 -20.88 1.50
CA VAL A 145 0.87 -20.61 1.82
C VAL A 145 1.04 -20.26 3.29
N PRO A 146 2.21 -20.52 3.88
CA PRO A 146 2.56 -19.98 5.20
C PRO A 146 2.53 -18.44 5.20
N VAL A 147 2.19 -17.84 6.35
CA VAL A 147 2.06 -16.40 6.49
C VAL A 147 3.01 -15.88 7.57
N VAL A 148 3.78 -14.85 7.26
CA VAL A 148 4.57 -14.11 8.25
C VAL A 148 4.00 -12.72 8.46
N VAL A 149 3.76 -12.37 9.70
CA VAL A 149 3.28 -11.04 10.10
C VAL A 149 4.41 -10.32 10.81
N VAL A 150 4.81 -9.17 10.31
CA VAL A 150 5.84 -8.35 10.95
C VAL A 150 5.18 -7.23 11.74
N ASP A 151 5.63 -7.04 12.97
CA ASP A 151 5.10 -6.05 13.89
C ASP A 151 5.13 -4.63 13.33
N ARG A 152 4.19 -3.80 13.81
CA ARG A 152 4.13 -2.37 13.52
C ARG A 152 3.73 -1.57 14.76
N PRO A 153 4.32 -0.38 14.96
CA PRO A 153 3.98 0.48 16.09
C PRO A 153 2.47 0.70 16.21
N GLY A 154 1.92 0.43 17.40
CA GLY A 154 0.50 0.63 17.72
C GLY A 154 -0.47 -0.40 17.13
N TRP A 155 0.01 -1.44 16.41
CA TRP A 155 -0.87 -2.43 15.77
C TRP A 155 -0.84 -3.82 16.41
N ARG A 156 0.18 -4.16 17.20
CA ARG A 156 0.38 -5.50 17.76
C ARG A 156 -0.88 -6.08 18.42
N LEU A 157 -1.45 -5.38 19.39
CA LEU A 157 -2.62 -5.87 20.10
C LEU A 157 -3.83 -6.03 19.18
N LYS A 158 -4.09 -5.05 18.33
CA LYS A 158 -5.19 -5.11 17.34
C LYS A 158 -5.02 -6.25 16.35
N ALA A 159 -3.79 -6.48 15.89
CA ALA A 159 -3.47 -7.57 14.98
C ALA A 159 -3.69 -8.94 15.62
N LEU A 160 -3.14 -9.16 16.81
CA LEU A 160 -3.26 -10.44 17.52
C LEU A 160 -4.69 -10.72 18.02
N ALA A 161 -5.48 -9.69 18.30
CA ALA A 161 -6.90 -9.81 18.65
C ALA A 161 -7.82 -9.86 17.41
N SER A 162 -7.28 -9.77 16.18
CA SER A 162 -8.09 -9.75 14.96
C SER A 162 -8.83 -11.07 14.71
N LYS A 163 -9.90 -10.98 13.90
CA LYS A 163 -10.68 -12.15 13.48
C LYS A 163 -9.80 -13.19 12.77
N ALA A 164 -8.84 -12.75 11.95
CA ALA A 164 -7.92 -13.62 11.24
C ALA A 164 -6.97 -14.35 12.22
N ALA A 165 -6.34 -13.64 13.15
CA ALA A 165 -5.45 -14.22 14.14
C ALA A 165 -6.16 -15.24 15.03
N ARG A 166 -7.41 -14.95 15.46
CA ARG A 166 -8.22 -15.87 16.26
C ARG A 166 -8.64 -17.11 15.47
N ALA A 167 -9.06 -16.95 14.20
CA ALA A 167 -9.48 -18.06 13.36
C ALA A 167 -8.36 -19.06 13.13
N PHE A 168 -7.11 -18.60 13.04
CA PHE A 168 -5.92 -19.45 12.80
C PHE A 168 -5.01 -19.55 14.05
N ALA A 169 -5.54 -19.34 15.25
CA ALA A 169 -4.76 -19.39 16.49
C ALA A 169 -3.99 -20.71 16.67
N LYS A 170 -4.62 -21.84 16.36
CA LYS A 170 -4.00 -23.19 16.44
C LYS A 170 -2.86 -23.40 15.44
N SER A 171 -2.81 -22.62 14.36
CA SER A 171 -1.79 -22.70 13.31
C SER A 171 -0.65 -21.69 13.52
N ARG A 172 -0.70 -20.92 14.62
CA ARG A 172 0.35 -19.99 14.97
C ARG A 172 1.57 -20.74 15.49
N ARG A 173 2.74 -20.44 14.91
CA ARG A 173 4.04 -20.96 15.34
C ARG A 173 4.74 -19.91 16.23
N PRO A 174 5.54 -20.34 17.20
CA PRO A 174 6.42 -19.46 17.97
C PRO A 174 7.33 -18.66 17.03
N GLU A 175 7.72 -17.46 17.44
CA GLU A 175 8.66 -16.64 16.68
C GLU A 175 10.05 -17.29 16.57
N THR A 176 10.44 -18.09 17.56
CA THR A 176 11.65 -18.89 17.57
C THR A 176 11.76 -19.86 16.39
N ASP A 177 10.62 -20.33 15.90
CA ASP A 177 10.52 -21.29 14.81
C ASP A 177 10.38 -20.63 13.43
N ALA A 178 10.60 -19.29 13.35
CA ALA A 178 10.43 -18.54 12.11
C ALA A 178 11.27 -19.10 10.94
N ALA A 179 12.47 -19.59 11.20
CA ALA A 179 13.36 -20.13 10.17
C ALA A 179 12.78 -21.38 9.47
N THR A 180 11.91 -22.13 10.14
CA THR A 180 11.28 -23.34 9.57
C THR A 180 9.89 -23.06 8.97
N LEU A 181 9.38 -21.83 9.09
CA LEU A 181 8.03 -21.50 8.64
C LEU A 181 7.80 -21.84 7.16
N ALA A 182 8.75 -21.54 6.31
CA ALA A 182 8.65 -21.73 4.88
C ALA A 182 8.55 -23.21 4.46
N GLN A 183 9.03 -24.14 5.30
CA GLN A 183 8.94 -25.58 5.12
C GLN A 183 7.71 -26.19 5.81
N THR A 184 7.02 -25.40 6.65
CA THR A 184 5.84 -25.87 7.37
C THR A 184 4.62 -25.87 6.43
N PRO A 185 3.91 -27.01 6.28
CA PRO A 185 2.68 -27.04 5.49
C PRO A 185 1.64 -26.03 5.99
N PRO A 186 0.96 -25.29 5.09
CA PRO A 186 -0.12 -24.41 5.49
C PRO A 186 -1.36 -25.23 5.95
N PRO A 187 -2.18 -24.68 6.87
CA PRO A 187 -2.06 -23.35 7.44
C PRO A 187 -0.98 -23.27 8.53
N ALA A 188 -0.07 -22.32 8.37
CA ALA A 188 0.95 -22.00 9.36
C ALA A 188 1.24 -20.51 9.32
N TRP A 189 1.44 -19.87 10.47
CA TRP A 189 1.82 -18.48 10.51
C TRP A 189 2.60 -18.12 11.76
N THR A 190 3.42 -17.07 11.66
CA THR A 190 4.15 -16.55 12.80
C THR A 190 4.07 -15.01 12.85
N PHE A 191 4.31 -14.46 14.02
CA PHE A 191 4.35 -13.02 14.26
C PHE A 191 5.77 -12.65 14.68
N LEU A 192 6.46 -11.88 13.85
CA LEU A 192 7.81 -11.39 14.13
C LEU A 192 7.74 -10.07 14.86
N THR A 193 8.34 -10.04 16.04
CA THR A 193 8.69 -8.82 16.74
C THR A 193 10.00 -8.29 16.18
N GLY A 194 10.13 -6.98 15.99
CA GLY A 194 11.37 -6.49 15.37
C GLY A 194 11.42 -4.99 15.21
N PRO A 195 12.37 -4.49 14.41
CA PRO A 195 12.57 -3.05 14.26
C PRO A 195 11.28 -2.39 13.76
N LEU A 196 10.79 -1.45 14.55
CA LEU A 196 9.54 -0.77 14.30
C LEU A 196 9.78 0.48 13.46
N SER A 197 8.97 0.68 12.42
CA SER A 197 8.95 1.92 11.64
C SER A 197 7.55 2.53 11.65
N HIS A 198 7.47 3.80 12.01
CA HIS A 198 6.22 4.59 11.95
C HIS A 198 5.86 5.02 10.53
N ALA A 199 6.71 4.77 9.53
CA ALA A 199 6.43 5.11 8.16
C ALA A 199 5.19 4.38 7.65
N SER A 200 4.25 5.14 7.08
CA SER A 200 3.07 4.59 6.41
C SER A 200 2.70 5.43 5.18
N SER A 201 2.22 4.80 4.13
CA SER A 201 1.78 5.50 2.92
C SER A 201 0.70 6.55 3.24
N THR A 202 -0.18 6.28 4.20
CA THR A 202 -1.21 7.22 4.64
C THR A 202 -0.61 8.46 5.32
N ALA A 203 0.35 8.28 6.24
CA ALA A 203 1.02 9.40 6.90
C ALA A 203 1.80 10.26 5.90
N ILE A 204 2.50 9.64 4.95
CA ILE A 204 3.24 10.36 3.90
C ILE A 204 2.30 11.17 3.02
N ARG A 205 1.18 10.59 2.55
CA ARG A 205 0.18 11.32 1.74
C ARG A 205 -0.46 12.47 2.52
N ASN A 206 -0.78 12.28 3.79
CA ASN A 206 -1.36 13.33 4.62
C ASN A 206 -0.37 14.49 4.80
N LYS A 207 0.90 14.21 5.07
CA LYS A 207 1.94 15.25 5.17
C LYS A 207 2.11 16.02 3.86
N ALA A 208 2.09 15.35 2.71
CA ALA A 208 2.16 15.99 1.41
C ALA A 208 0.97 16.91 1.14
N LYS A 209 -0.27 16.49 1.49
CA LYS A 209 -1.47 17.33 1.37
C LYS A 209 -1.40 18.57 2.25
N THR A 210 -0.95 18.42 3.51
CA THR A 210 -0.79 19.54 4.43
C THR A 210 0.21 20.55 3.92
N ASN A 211 1.36 20.10 3.41
CA ASN A 211 2.37 20.97 2.82
C ASN A 211 1.83 21.72 1.58
N HIS A 212 1.09 21.02 0.70
CA HIS A 212 0.48 21.64 -0.47
C HIS A 212 -0.54 22.73 -0.10
N GLN A 213 -1.38 22.48 0.91
CA GLN A 213 -2.32 23.45 1.44
C GLN A 213 -1.63 24.66 2.09
N GLN A 214 -0.52 24.45 2.80
CA GLN A 214 0.26 25.54 3.39
C GLN A 214 0.93 26.41 2.32
N VAL A 215 1.48 25.80 1.25
CA VAL A 215 2.05 26.53 0.11
C VAL A 215 0.96 27.32 -0.61
N ALA A 216 -0.21 26.69 -0.87
CA ALA A 216 -1.34 27.38 -1.51
C ALA A 216 -1.86 28.56 -0.67
N ARG A 217 -1.93 28.42 0.67
CA ARG A 217 -2.30 29.55 1.56
C ARG A 217 -1.28 30.68 1.53
N LYS A 218 0.02 30.37 1.48
CA LYS A 218 1.08 31.40 1.37
C LYS A 218 1.13 32.08 0.00
N ALA A 219 0.64 31.41 -1.04
CA ALA A 219 0.57 31.96 -2.40
C ALA A 219 -0.71 32.77 -2.65
N GLN A 220 -1.69 32.77 -1.75
CA GLN A 220 -2.84 33.68 -1.84
C GLN A 220 -2.39 35.08 -1.57
N PRO A 221 -2.78 36.09 -2.43
CA PRO A 221 -2.52 37.48 -2.14
C PRO A 221 -3.14 37.85 -0.79
N PRO A 222 -2.52 38.75 -0.01
CA PRO A 222 -3.09 39.17 1.26
C PRO A 222 -4.52 39.65 1.04
N GLU A 223 -5.42 39.19 1.91
CA GLU A 223 -6.83 39.54 1.93
C GLU A 223 -6.92 41.10 1.87
N GLU A 224 -7.68 41.62 0.91
CA GLU A 224 -7.78 43.07 0.70
C GLU A 224 -8.07 43.76 2.03
N LEU A 225 -7.15 44.62 2.46
CA LEU A 225 -7.25 45.33 3.73
C LEU A 225 -8.55 46.15 3.78
N PRO A 226 -9.27 46.19 4.91
CA PRO A 226 -10.61 46.81 5.04
C PRO A 226 -10.72 48.25 4.57
N TRP A 227 -9.60 48.99 4.50
CA TRP A 227 -9.58 50.38 4.05
C TRP A 227 -9.81 50.58 2.54
N ARG A 228 -9.68 49.52 1.70
CA ARG A 228 -10.05 49.63 0.26
C ARG A 228 -11.55 49.74 0.03
N LYS A 229 -12.38 49.25 0.95
CA LYS A 229 -13.84 49.40 0.89
C LYS A 229 -14.29 50.85 1.21
N LEU A 230 -13.49 51.61 1.95
CA LEU A 230 -13.82 53.00 2.33
C LEU A 230 -13.59 54.06 1.22
N LYS A 231 -12.90 53.71 0.13
CA LYS A 231 -12.69 54.64 -1.01
C LYS A 231 -13.78 54.55 -2.08
N ALA A 232 -14.70 53.62 -2.01
CA ALA A 232 -15.80 53.51 -2.98
C ALA A 232 -17.08 54.27 -2.59
N GLU A 233 -17.14 54.86 -1.41
CA GLU A 233 -18.30 55.60 -0.89
C GLU A 233 -18.02 57.12 -0.73
N SER A 234 -17.30 57.77 -1.64
CA SER A 234 -17.26 59.21 -1.68
C SER A 234 -18.39 59.69 -2.59
N PRO A 235 -19.38 60.47 -2.08
CA PRO A 235 -20.42 61.04 -2.92
C PRO A 235 -19.83 62.09 -3.87
N GLU A 236 -20.18 61.97 -5.15
CA GLU A 236 -19.94 63.02 -6.14
C GLU A 236 -20.60 64.30 -5.67
N ALA A 237 -19.79 65.29 -5.33
CA ALA A 237 -20.25 66.68 -5.11
C ALA A 237 -20.55 67.27 -6.48
N THR A 238 -21.82 67.31 -6.84
CA THR A 238 -22.32 68.05 -7.99
C THR A 238 -22.15 69.55 -7.66
N ALA A 239 -21.13 70.19 -8.18
CA ALA A 239 -20.99 71.65 -8.14
C ALA A 239 -21.84 72.23 -9.28
N GLU A 240 -22.98 72.79 -8.95
CA GLU A 240 -23.74 73.68 -9.84
C GLU A 240 -22.92 74.96 -10.07
N ILE A 241 -22.63 75.28 -11.34
CA ILE A 241 -22.04 76.51 -11.77
C ILE A 241 -23.19 77.49 -12.01
N PRO A 242 -23.29 78.61 -11.31
CA PRO A 242 -24.32 79.62 -11.58
C PRO A 242 -24.02 80.38 -12.90
N ALA A 243 -25.06 80.54 -13.72
CA ALA A 243 -25.05 81.27 -14.98
C ALA A 243 -24.76 82.79 -14.76
N ALA A 244 -23.88 83.32 -15.60
CA ALA A 244 -23.60 84.74 -15.64
C ALA A 244 -24.78 85.56 -16.25
N PRO A 245 -25.07 86.75 -15.77
CA PRO A 245 -26.13 87.59 -16.35
C PRO A 245 -25.67 88.30 -17.64
N GLU A 246 -26.51 88.17 -18.67
CA GLU A 246 -26.42 89.09 -19.84
C GLU A 246 -26.81 90.48 -19.43
N GLY A 247 -25.97 91.47 -19.77
CA GLY A 247 -26.22 92.88 -19.59
C GLY A 247 -25.84 93.70 -20.81
N SER A 248 -26.81 94.29 -21.39
CA SER A 248 -26.92 95.42 -22.29
C SER A 248 -25.66 96.02 -22.87
#